data_bd6019a8f95d04efa1a7ab270a120ed1
#
_entry.id   bd6019a8f95d04efa1a7ab270a120ed1
#
_cell.length_a   1.000
_cell.length_b   1.000
_cell.length_c   1.000
_cell.angle_alpha   90.00
_cell.angle_beta   90.00
_cell.angle_gamma   90.00
#
_symmetry.space_group_name_H-M   'P 1'
#
loop_
_entity.id
_entity.type
_entity.pdbx_description
1 polymer ?
#
loop_
_entity_poly.entity_id
_entity_poly.type
_entity_poly.pdbx_seq_one_letter_code
_entity_poly.pdbx_strand_id
1 'polypeptide(L)'
;MSQLLIIKPSSLGDIVHGLQVATSLKVQKPDLRISWIVRDIFAPMVRACEAIDRTYVFRRHDGPAGFMRLMDQVRETEFDYVFDFQGLLRTGLMTWRAKAKLKAGRSDARECAGLFYNRKVPLPPDGRRSHAMDILLQFCPVLDAKPELQGMVQFRPVEGLNLNYLESRSGASPVVMFPDSRRSEKKWHGFKELTEAIARDGSGRKIVWAGNAYVDYKDAPPESVFLNLTGNTSLVSLPTLIKRACWVICNDSGPLHLAAALGVPTLGIFGPTDPRLFGPYPLTAPNNHVVQAPLGNLKLLTGKDVYARFQKLDGGRSRTAVPFPQRGF
;
A
#
# COMPACT_ATOMS: atom_id res chain seq x y z
N MET A 1 -12.76 -22.57 -13.86
CA MET A 1 -11.94 -21.51 -13.22
C MET A 1 -12.10 -20.24 -14.01
N SER A 2 -12.58 -19.17 -13.37
CA SER A 2 -12.73 -17.86 -14.04
C SER A 2 -11.41 -17.10 -14.07
N GLN A 3 -11.16 -16.35 -15.15
CA GLN A 3 -9.96 -15.58 -15.41
C GLN A 3 -10.25 -14.08 -15.28
N LEU A 4 -9.63 -13.41 -14.33
CA LEU A 4 -9.72 -11.97 -14.15
C LEU A 4 -8.38 -11.29 -14.49
N LEU A 5 -8.43 -10.24 -15.31
CA LEU A 5 -7.31 -9.32 -15.49
C LEU A 5 -7.58 -8.00 -14.76
N ILE A 6 -6.72 -7.63 -13.84
CA ILE A 6 -6.74 -6.31 -13.19
C ILE A 6 -5.72 -5.40 -13.87
N ILE A 7 -6.12 -4.19 -14.21
CA ILE A 7 -5.26 -3.16 -14.80
C ILE A 7 -5.10 -2.02 -13.81
N LYS A 8 -3.97 -1.99 -13.12
CA LYS A 8 -3.59 -0.91 -12.18
C LYS A 8 -2.08 -0.71 -12.21
N PRO A 9 -1.57 0.11 -13.15
CA PRO A 9 -0.13 0.28 -13.34
C PRO A 9 0.58 1.04 -12.23
N SER A 10 -0.10 1.96 -11.54
CA SER A 10 0.46 2.88 -10.50
C SER A 10 -0.67 3.58 -9.72
N SER A 11 -0.47 4.25 -8.59
CA SER A 11 0.77 4.38 -7.80
C SER A 11 0.86 3.31 -6.71
N LEU A 12 1.89 3.37 -5.83
CA LEU A 12 2.07 2.35 -4.78
C LEU A 12 0.84 2.18 -3.88
N GLY A 13 0.31 3.28 -3.34
CA GLY A 13 -0.90 3.21 -2.49
C GLY A 13 -2.10 2.64 -3.23
N ASP A 14 -2.34 3.09 -4.48
CA ASP A 14 -3.42 2.56 -5.31
C ASP A 14 -3.25 1.07 -5.65
N ILE A 15 -2.00 0.62 -5.88
CA ILE A 15 -1.71 -0.81 -6.09
C ILE A 15 -2.05 -1.60 -4.83
N VAL A 16 -1.67 -1.11 -3.65
CA VAL A 16 -2.00 -1.76 -2.38
C VAL A 16 -3.51 -1.87 -2.19
N HIS A 17 -4.27 -0.81 -2.48
CA HIS A 17 -5.73 -0.86 -2.45
C HIS A 17 -6.27 -1.93 -3.41
N GLY A 18 -5.75 -1.98 -4.63
CA GLY A 18 -6.15 -3.02 -5.58
C GLY A 18 -5.77 -4.44 -5.12
N LEU A 19 -4.61 -4.63 -4.46
CA LEU A 19 -4.21 -5.92 -3.87
C LEU A 19 -5.14 -6.35 -2.74
N GLN A 20 -5.64 -5.41 -1.92
CA GLN A 20 -6.65 -5.70 -0.90
C GLN A 20 -7.96 -6.20 -1.53
N VAL A 21 -8.41 -5.55 -2.62
CA VAL A 21 -9.59 -6.00 -3.36
C VAL A 21 -9.36 -7.37 -4.02
N ALA A 22 -8.19 -7.58 -4.63
CA ALA A 22 -7.83 -8.88 -5.22
C ALA A 22 -7.81 -10.00 -4.18
N THR A 23 -7.25 -9.73 -2.99
CA THR A 23 -7.26 -10.67 -1.86
C THR A 23 -8.68 -10.99 -1.43
N SER A 24 -9.53 -9.97 -1.27
CA SER A 24 -10.93 -10.12 -0.90
C SER A 24 -11.72 -10.95 -1.92
N LEU A 25 -11.48 -10.71 -3.21
CA LEU A 25 -12.05 -11.52 -4.29
C LEU A 25 -11.57 -12.97 -4.25
N LYS A 26 -10.28 -13.20 -3.98
CA LYS A 26 -9.70 -14.55 -3.89
C LYS A 26 -10.26 -15.33 -2.70
N VAL A 27 -10.53 -14.67 -1.57
CA VAL A 27 -11.19 -15.28 -0.41
C VAL A 27 -12.63 -15.68 -0.74
N GLN A 28 -13.38 -14.80 -1.41
CA GLN A 28 -14.78 -15.05 -1.75
C GLN A 28 -14.96 -16.01 -2.95
N LYS A 29 -13.95 -16.08 -3.83
CA LYS A 29 -13.93 -16.89 -5.06
C LYS A 29 -12.58 -17.60 -5.18
N PRO A 30 -12.32 -18.68 -4.42
CA PRO A 30 -11.00 -19.35 -4.39
C PRO A 30 -10.49 -19.83 -5.75
N ASP A 31 -11.42 -20.22 -6.65
CA ASP A 31 -11.09 -20.69 -8.01
C ASP A 31 -10.80 -19.56 -9.01
N LEU A 32 -10.92 -18.28 -8.60
CA LEU A 32 -10.62 -17.15 -9.45
C LEU A 32 -9.13 -17.03 -9.70
N ARG A 33 -8.72 -17.04 -10.98
CA ARG A 33 -7.32 -16.74 -11.39
C ARG A 33 -7.19 -15.27 -11.68
N ILE A 34 -6.25 -14.60 -10.96
CA ILE A 34 -6.05 -13.15 -11.07
C ILE A 34 -4.72 -12.84 -11.74
N SER A 35 -4.82 -12.24 -12.91
CA SER A 35 -3.69 -11.64 -13.64
C SER A 35 -3.67 -10.14 -13.42
N TRP A 36 -2.47 -9.52 -13.46
CA TRP A 36 -2.33 -8.09 -13.18
C TRP A 36 -1.40 -7.40 -14.18
N ILE A 37 -1.81 -6.26 -14.75
CA ILE A 37 -0.92 -5.35 -15.49
C ILE A 37 -0.43 -4.26 -14.54
N VAL A 38 0.89 -4.19 -14.35
CA VAL A 38 1.56 -3.26 -13.44
C VAL A 38 2.83 -2.69 -14.07
N ARG A 39 3.23 -1.47 -13.66
CA ARG A 39 4.54 -0.92 -14.04
C ARG A 39 5.69 -1.75 -13.47
N ASP A 40 6.79 -1.77 -14.23
CA ASP A 40 8.05 -2.47 -13.93
C ASP A 40 8.51 -2.25 -12.49
N ILE A 41 8.56 -0.99 -12.03
CA ILE A 41 9.01 -0.64 -10.67
C ILE A 41 8.18 -1.26 -9.53
N PHE A 42 6.91 -1.58 -9.77
CA PHE A 42 6.02 -2.20 -8.77
C PHE A 42 5.82 -3.70 -8.98
N ALA A 43 6.27 -4.24 -10.11
CA ALA A 43 6.07 -5.63 -10.48
C ALA A 43 6.61 -6.63 -9.43
N PRO A 44 7.77 -6.41 -8.80
CA PRO A 44 8.27 -7.34 -7.78
C PRO A 44 7.32 -7.49 -6.59
N MET A 45 6.73 -6.41 -6.10
CA MET A 45 5.76 -6.45 -4.99
C MET A 45 4.45 -7.13 -5.39
N VAL A 46 3.92 -6.82 -6.59
CA VAL A 46 2.69 -7.44 -7.09
C VAL A 46 2.87 -8.94 -7.30
N ARG A 47 4.01 -9.38 -7.84
CA ARG A 47 4.35 -10.80 -7.98
C ARG A 47 4.47 -11.52 -6.66
N ALA A 48 4.96 -10.84 -5.63
CA ALA A 48 5.08 -11.42 -4.29
C ALA A 48 3.72 -11.60 -3.60
N CYS A 49 2.66 -10.88 -4.01
CA CYS A 49 1.33 -11.02 -3.42
C CYS A 49 0.72 -12.39 -3.77
N GLU A 50 0.29 -13.14 -2.74
CA GLU A 50 -0.25 -14.48 -2.90
C GLU A 50 -1.57 -14.54 -3.68
N ALA A 51 -2.35 -13.45 -3.66
CA ALA A 51 -3.60 -13.35 -4.40
C ALA A 51 -3.40 -13.25 -5.93
N ILE A 52 -2.18 -12.98 -6.40
CA ILE A 52 -1.89 -12.75 -7.82
C ILE A 52 -1.22 -13.98 -8.42
N ASP A 53 -1.88 -14.54 -9.43
CA ASP A 53 -1.42 -15.75 -10.14
C ASP A 53 -0.44 -15.40 -11.27
N ARG A 54 -0.66 -14.29 -12.00
CA ARG A 54 0.21 -13.86 -13.12
C ARG A 54 0.36 -12.33 -13.16
N THR A 55 1.56 -11.86 -13.51
CA THR A 55 1.85 -10.42 -13.63
C THR A 55 2.39 -10.10 -15.02
N TYR A 56 1.75 -9.15 -15.69
CA TYR A 56 2.20 -8.56 -16.95
C TYR A 56 2.88 -7.21 -16.66
N VAL A 57 4.10 -7.03 -17.18
CA VAL A 57 4.92 -5.88 -16.83
C VAL A 57 4.84 -4.80 -17.90
N PHE A 58 4.27 -3.66 -17.54
CA PHE A 58 4.25 -2.46 -18.38
C PHE A 58 5.51 -1.62 -18.16
N ARG A 59 6.39 -1.57 -19.15
CA ARG A 59 7.57 -0.70 -19.15
C ARG A 59 7.25 0.59 -19.89
N ARG A 60 7.19 1.69 -19.14
CA ARG A 60 6.80 2.99 -19.70
C ARG A 60 7.82 3.51 -20.75
N HIS A 61 9.08 3.16 -20.59
CA HIS A 61 10.17 3.63 -21.46
C HIS A 61 10.29 2.87 -22.78
N ASP A 62 9.60 1.73 -22.94
CA ASP A 62 9.64 0.94 -24.16
C ASP A 62 8.77 1.52 -25.31
N GLY A 63 8.13 2.66 -25.07
CA GLY A 63 7.31 3.36 -26.04
C GLY A 63 6.12 2.56 -26.59
N PRO A 64 5.62 2.92 -27.80
CA PRO A 64 4.47 2.23 -28.41
C PRO A 64 4.77 0.76 -28.75
N ALA A 65 5.97 0.44 -29.20
CA ALA A 65 6.36 -0.94 -29.51
C ALA A 65 6.34 -1.84 -28.27
N GLY A 66 6.82 -1.35 -27.12
CA GLY A 66 6.73 -2.07 -25.85
C GLY A 66 5.29 -2.24 -25.37
N PHE A 67 4.45 -1.24 -25.58
CA PHE A 67 3.02 -1.36 -25.32
C PHE A 67 2.38 -2.46 -26.17
N MET A 68 2.67 -2.52 -27.48
CA MET A 68 2.12 -3.55 -28.37
C MET A 68 2.59 -4.94 -27.96
N ARG A 69 3.90 -5.13 -27.69
CA ARG A 69 4.42 -6.42 -27.20
C ARG A 69 3.72 -6.89 -25.92
N LEU A 70 3.50 -5.97 -24.97
CA LEU A 70 2.75 -6.29 -23.76
C LEU A 70 1.33 -6.76 -24.09
N MET A 71 0.64 -6.05 -24.97
CA MET A 71 -0.73 -6.40 -25.32
C MET A 71 -0.83 -7.70 -26.09
N ASP A 72 0.17 -8.03 -26.91
CA ASP A 72 0.23 -9.33 -27.59
C ASP A 72 0.36 -10.47 -26.56
N GLN A 73 1.24 -10.33 -25.56
CA GLN A 73 1.34 -11.28 -24.45
C GLN A 73 0.03 -11.42 -23.64
N VAL A 74 -0.67 -10.30 -23.38
CA VAL A 74 -1.96 -10.31 -22.69
C VAL A 74 -3.02 -11.05 -23.52
N ARG A 75 -3.00 -10.91 -24.83
CA ARG A 75 -3.95 -11.54 -25.78
C ARG A 75 -3.77 -13.05 -25.95
N GLU A 76 -2.67 -13.62 -25.48
CA GLU A 76 -2.49 -15.08 -25.41
C GLU A 76 -3.46 -15.74 -24.44
N THR A 77 -3.97 -14.95 -23.47
CA THR A 77 -4.95 -15.41 -22.48
C THR A 77 -6.33 -14.84 -22.81
N GLU A 78 -7.35 -15.68 -22.78
CA GLU A 78 -8.74 -15.26 -22.82
C GLU A 78 -9.25 -15.10 -21.39
N PHE A 79 -9.74 -13.89 -21.07
CA PHE A 79 -10.26 -13.55 -19.74
C PHE A 79 -11.78 -13.60 -19.74
N ASP A 80 -12.37 -13.97 -18.61
CA ASP A 80 -13.79 -13.77 -18.40
C ASP A 80 -14.07 -12.31 -18.06
N TYR A 81 -13.17 -11.68 -17.26
CA TYR A 81 -13.31 -10.33 -16.74
C TYR A 81 -12.03 -9.52 -16.91
N VAL A 82 -12.18 -8.24 -17.25
CA VAL A 82 -11.12 -7.23 -17.15
C VAL A 82 -11.62 -6.11 -16.28
N PHE A 83 -10.85 -5.75 -15.24
CA PHE A 83 -11.13 -4.62 -14.35
C PHE A 83 -10.09 -3.53 -14.53
N ASP A 84 -10.50 -2.38 -15.07
CA ASP A 84 -9.66 -1.19 -15.11
C ASP A 84 -9.85 -0.35 -13.83
N PHE A 85 -8.96 -0.54 -12.87
CA PHE A 85 -8.94 0.21 -11.61
C PHE A 85 -8.32 1.61 -11.78
N GLN A 86 -7.69 1.91 -12.91
CA GLN A 86 -7.02 3.19 -13.14
C GLN A 86 -7.95 4.22 -13.79
N GLY A 87 -8.69 3.84 -14.82
CA GLY A 87 -9.65 4.70 -15.51
C GLY A 87 -9.04 5.86 -16.31
N LEU A 88 -7.91 5.64 -17.01
CA LEU A 88 -7.24 6.60 -17.88
C LEU A 88 -7.16 6.06 -19.31
N LEU A 89 -6.98 6.91 -20.32
CA LEU A 89 -6.92 6.52 -21.74
C LEU A 89 -6.02 5.32 -21.97
N ARG A 90 -4.81 5.33 -21.43
CA ARG A 90 -3.84 4.24 -21.61
C ARG A 90 -4.36 2.91 -21.08
N THR A 91 -5.01 2.90 -19.92
CA THR A 91 -5.56 1.67 -19.33
C THR A 91 -6.86 1.26 -20.02
N GLY A 92 -7.63 2.22 -20.50
CA GLY A 92 -8.75 1.94 -21.41
C GLY A 92 -8.33 1.23 -22.68
N LEU A 93 -7.22 1.67 -23.32
CA LEU A 93 -6.64 0.99 -24.48
C LEU A 93 -6.14 -0.43 -24.14
N MET A 94 -5.54 -0.62 -22.95
CA MET A 94 -5.17 -1.98 -22.48
C MET A 94 -6.43 -2.85 -22.31
N THR A 95 -7.49 -2.29 -21.73
CA THR A 95 -8.77 -2.96 -21.58
C THR A 95 -9.40 -3.36 -22.92
N TRP A 96 -9.37 -2.43 -23.88
CA TRP A 96 -9.88 -2.70 -25.24
C TRP A 96 -9.13 -3.83 -25.93
N ARG A 97 -7.80 -3.83 -25.87
CA ARG A 97 -6.93 -4.82 -26.52
C ARG A 97 -7.01 -6.22 -25.88
N ALA A 98 -7.29 -6.32 -24.59
CA ALA A 98 -7.44 -7.61 -23.91
C ALA A 98 -8.64 -8.39 -24.49
N LYS A 99 -8.49 -9.71 -24.65
CA LYS A 99 -9.59 -10.61 -25.01
C LYS A 99 -10.40 -10.91 -23.76
N ALA A 100 -11.62 -10.39 -23.66
CA ALA A 100 -12.48 -10.64 -22.50
C ALA A 100 -13.97 -10.50 -22.84
N LYS A 101 -14.81 -11.28 -22.16
CA LYS A 101 -16.27 -11.21 -22.26
C LYS A 101 -16.81 -9.96 -21.62
N LEU A 102 -16.33 -9.64 -20.40
CA LEU A 102 -16.74 -8.47 -19.64
C LEU A 102 -15.54 -7.56 -19.35
N LYS A 103 -15.67 -6.29 -19.74
CA LYS A 103 -14.66 -5.25 -19.57
C LYS A 103 -15.25 -4.16 -18.70
N ALA A 104 -14.92 -4.18 -17.40
CA ALA A 104 -15.43 -3.23 -16.42
C ALA A 104 -14.43 -2.12 -16.11
N GLY A 105 -14.93 -0.91 -16.00
CA GLY A 105 -14.16 0.23 -15.54
C GLY A 105 -15.03 1.21 -14.78
N ARG A 106 -14.41 2.14 -14.08
CA ARG A 106 -15.09 3.14 -13.24
C ARG A 106 -16.00 4.02 -14.08
N SER A 107 -17.20 4.32 -13.58
CA SER A 107 -18.15 5.24 -14.27
C SER A 107 -17.60 6.68 -14.40
N ASP A 108 -16.67 7.09 -13.50
CA ASP A 108 -16.00 8.39 -13.51
C ASP A 108 -14.64 8.37 -14.20
N ALA A 109 -14.38 7.36 -15.05
CA ALA A 109 -13.15 7.28 -15.84
C ALA A 109 -12.90 8.54 -16.65
N ARG A 110 -11.63 8.93 -16.75
CA ARG A 110 -11.17 10.15 -17.42
C ARG A 110 -10.56 9.84 -18.78
N GLU A 111 -10.21 10.89 -19.52
CA GLU A 111 -9.46 10.77 -20.78
C GLU A 111 -10.15 9.81 -21.78
N CYS A 112 -11.49 9.82 -21.82
CA CYS A 112 -12.29 8.95 -22.69
C CYS A 112 -12.12 7.43 -22.44
N ALA A 113 -11.49 7.01 -21.34
CA ALA A 113 -11.31 5.57 -21.04
C ALA A 113 -12.63 4.80 -20.95
N GLY A 114 -13.71 5.46 -20.57
CA GLY A 114 -15.06 4.87 -20.48
C GLY A 114 -15.63 4.35 -21.81
N LEU A 115 -15.04 4.71 -22.96
CA LEU A 115 -15.44 4.20 -24.30
C LEU A 115 -14.98 2.73 -24.51
N PHE A 116 -14.04 2.27 -23.72
CA PHE A 116 -13.44 0.93 -23.85
C PHE A 116 -14.07 -0.12 -22.91
N TYR A 117 -15.10 0.28 -22.13
CA TYR A 117 -15.79 -0.60 -21.19
C TYR A 117 -17.17 -0.98 -21.72
N ASN A 118 -17.53 -2.25 -21.62
CA ASN A 118 -18.90 -2.70 -21.83
C ASN A 118 -19.70 -2.74 -20.51
N ARG A 119 -19.02 -2.54 -19.35
CA ARG A 119 -19.64 -2.40 -18.04
C ARG A 119 -19.03 -1.21 -17.28
N LYS A 120 -19.84 -0.20 -16.98
CA LYS A 120 -19.45 0.91 -16.11
C LYS A 120 -19.81 0.58 -14.66
N VAL A 121 -18.81 0.54 -13.80
CA VAL A 121 -19.00 0.31 -12.36
C VAL A 121 -19.38 1.62 -11.69
N PRO A 122 -20.52 1.70 -11.01
CA PRO A 122 -20.98 2.91 -10.35
C PRO A 122 -20.01 3.33 -9.22
N LEU A 123 -20.04 4.59 -8.86
CA LEU A 123 -19.39 5.07 -7.64
C LEU A 123 -20.28 4.73 -6.42
N PRO A 124 -19.68 4.70 -5.21
CA PRO A 124 -20.44 4.67 -3.96
C PRO A 124 -21.39 5.88 -3.84
N PRO A 125 -22.32 5.89 -2.86
CA PRO A 125 -23.31 6.98 -2.69
C PRO A 125 -22.69 8.39 -2.61
N ASP A 126 -21.53 8.53 -1.94
CA ASP A 126 -20.83 9.82 -1.82
C ASP A 126 -20.01 10.18 -3.09
N GLY A 127 -20.12 9.39 -4.13
CA GLY A 127 -19.48 9.62 -5.42
C GLY A 127 -17.97 9.68 -5.32
N ARG A 128 -17.38 10.76 -5.89
CA ARG A 128 -15.92 10.99 -5.83
C ARG A 128 -15.38 11.39 -4.45
N ARG A 129 -16.26 11.68 -3.50
CA ARG A 129 -15.89 11.96 -2.10
C ARG A 129 -15.81 10.71 -1.24
N SER A 130 -16.03 9.54 -1.82
CA SER A 130 -15.80 8.26 -1.15
C SER A 130 -14.32 7.95 -1.04
N HIS A 131 -13.95 7.15 -0.05
CA HIS A 131 -12.58 6.65 0.06
C HIS A 131 -12.19 5.84 -1.19
N ALA A 132 -10.91 5.91 -1.60
CA ALA A 132 -10.41 5.21 -2.78
C ALA A 132 -10.70 3.69 -2.75
N MET A 133 -10.69 3.07 -1.56
CA MET A 133 -11.05 1.67 -1.38
C MET A 133 -12.52 1.40 -1.64
N ASP A 134 -13.42 2.25 -1.14
CA ASP A 134 -14.86 2.07 -1.35
C ASP A 134 -15.22 2.11 -2.84
N ILE A 135 -14.50 2.96 -3.60
CA ILE A 135 -14.65 3.03 -5.06
C ILE A 135 -14.20 1.72 -5.72
N LEU A 136 -13.08 1.12 -5.29
CA LEU A 136 -12.59 -0.13 -5.86
C LEU A 136 -13.43 -1.33 -5.44
N LEU A 137 -14.00 -1.34 -4.25
CA LEU A 137 -14.88 -2.41 -3.77
C LEU A 137 -16.17 -2.52 -4.61
N GLN A 138 -16.60 -1.43 -5.31
CA GLN A 138 -17.74 -1.48 -6.22
C GLN A 138 -17.53 -2.44 -7.42
N PHE A 139 -16.32 -2.91 -7.67
CA PHE A 139 -16.06 -3.93 -8.68
C PHE A 139 -16.43 -5.35 -8.22
N CYS A 140 -16.49 -5.60 -6.92
CA CYS A 140 -16.78 -6.94 -6.38
C CYS A 140 -18.15 -7.49 -6.86
N PRO A 141 -19.25 -6.72 -6.90
CA PRO A 141 -20.54 -7.21 -7.39
C PRO A 141 -20.54 -7.64 -8.86
N VAL A 142 -19.57 -7.22 -9.67
CA VAL A 142 -19.42 -7.70 -11.07
C VAL A 142 -19.09 -9.19 -11.13
N LEU A 143 -18.55 -9.72 -10.05
CA LEU A 143 -18.22 -11.14 -9.85
C LEU A 143 -19.16 -11.83 -8.84
N ASP A 144 -20.31 -11.25 -8.55
CA ASP A 144 -21.23 -11.74 -7.50
C ASP A 144 -20.52 -11.91 -6.14
N ALA A 145 -19.61 -10.99 -5.83
CA ALA A 145 -18.89 -10.92 -4.56
C ALA A 145 -19.35 -9.69 -3.75
N LYS A 146 -19.28 -9.77 -2.43
CA LYS A 146 -19.65 -8.66 -1.55
C LYS A 146 -18.62 -7.52 -1.65
N PRO A 147 -19.05 -6.25 -1.67
CA PRO A 147 -18.18 -5.08 -1.74
C PRO A 147 -17.57 -4.72 -0.38
N GLU A 148 -16.92 -5.68 0.25
CA GLU A 148 -16.29 -5.56 1.57
C GLU A 148 -14.90 -6.22 1.58
N LEU A 149 -14.02 -5.78 2.46
CA LEU A 149 -12.72 -6.43 2.63
C LEU A 149 -12.86 -7.74 3.38
N GLN A 150 -12.32 -8.80 2.79
CA GLN A 150 -12.18 -10.11 3.41
C GLN A 150 -10.74 -10.60 3.29
N GLY A 151 -10.20 -11.07 4.41
CA GLY A 151 -8.80 -11.49 4.48
C GLY A 151 -7.81 -10.34 4.53
N MET A 152 -6.56 -10.66 4.82
CA MET A 152 -5.44 -9.73 4.83
C MET A 152 -4.48 -10.05 3.69
N VAL A 153 -3.90 -9.01 3.08
CA VAL A 153 -2.92 -9.18 2.01
C VAL A 153 -1.73 -9.99 2.54
N GLN A 154 -1.38 -11.06 1.83
CA GLN A 154 -0.23 -11.90 2.13
C GLN A 154 0.79 -11.80 1.00
N PHE A 155 2.07 -11.83 1.39
CA PHE A 155 3.18 -11.81 0.46
C PHE A 155 4.06 -13.03 0.69
N ARG A 156 4.53 -13.63 -0.40
CA ARG A 156 5.51 -14.73 -0.36
C ARG A 156 6.79 -14.23 0.31
N PRO A 157 7.45 -15.04 1.12
CA PRO A 157 8.73 -14.69 1.72
C PRO A 157 9.77 -14.30 0.66
N VAL A 158 10.63 -13.35 1.00
CA VAL A 158 11.78 -12.98 0.17
C VAL A 158 12.95 -13.86 0.61
N GLU A 159 13.42 -14.72 -0.27
CA GLU A 159 14.57 -15.59 0.01
C GLU A 159 15.83 -14.77 0.31
N GLY A 160 16.60 -15.21 1.30
CA GLY A 160 17.86 -14.56 1.69
C GLY A 160 17.72 -13.21 2.41
N LEU A 161 16.50 -12.72 2.65
CA LEU A 161 16.29 -11.47 3.38
C LEU A 161 16.44 -11.69 4.88
N ASN A 162 17.62 -11.36 5.42
CA ASN A 162 17.86 -11.36 6.87
C ASN A 162 17.54 -9.97 7.44
N LEU A 163 16.57 -9.88 8.33
CA LEU A 163 16.16 -8.66 9.03
C LEU A 163 16.35 -8.76 10.57
N ASN A 164 17.12 -9.73 11.06
CA ASN A 164 17.30 -9.93 12.51
C ASN A 164 18.04 -8.75 13.17
N TYR A 165 18.82 -8.00 12.41
CA TYR A 165 19.46 -6.75 12.86
C TYR A 165 18.48 -5.63 13.23
N LEU A 166 17.21 -5.76 12.86
CA LEU A 166 16.15 -4.81 13.23
C LEU A 166 15.66 -5.00 14.67
N GLU A 167 15.87 -6.14 15.25
CA GLU A 167 15.46 -6.42 16.62
C GLU A 167 16.35 -5.66 17.60
N SER A 168 15.74 -5.10 18.65
CA SER A 168 16.50 -4.49 19.75
C SER A 168 17.19 -5.57 20.59
N ARG A 169 18.15 -5.18 21.42
CA ARG A 169 18.80 -6.09 22.39
C ARG A 169 17.79 -6.73 23.36
N SER A 170 16.66 -6.07 23.59
CA SER A 170 15.56 -6.59 24.43
C SER A 170 14.59 -7.51 23.67
N GLY A 171 14.81 -7.78 22.37
CA GLY A 171 13.88 -8.52 21.52
C GLY A 171 12.63 -7.74 21.12
N ALA A 172 12.54 -6.43 21.44
CA ALA A 172 11.39 -5.62 21.09
C ALA A 172 11.39 -5.30 19.58
N SER A 173 10.20 -5.43 18.96
CA SER A 173 9.98 -5.06 17.55
C SER A 173 10.21 -3.57 17.31
N PRO A 174 10.78 -3.17 16.16
CA PRO A 174 11.13 -1.80 15.87
C PRO A 174 9.90 -0.90 15.59
N VAL A 175 10.09 0.40 15.78
CA VAL A 175 9.24 1.43 15.18
C VAL A 175 9.81 1.76 13.80
N VAL A 176 9.06 1.51 12.74
CA VAL A 176 9.48 1.82 11.36
C VAL A 176 8.86 3.13 10.91
N MET A 177 9.69 4.04 10.42
CA MET A 177 9.26 5.36 9.95
C MET A 177 9.59 5.55 8.47
N PHE A 178 8.69 6.23 7.75
CA PHE A 178 8.88 6.62 6.34
C PHE A 178 8.90 8.15 6.23
N PRO A 179 10.07 8.78 6.40
CA PRO A 179 10.17 10.23 6.48
C PRO A 179 10.05 10.94 5.13
N ASP A 180 10.18 10.21 4.02
CA ASP A 180 10.07 10.80 2.68
C ASP A 180 8.68 10.69 2.08
N SER A 181 8.37 11.62 1.17
CA SER A 181 7.17 11.61 0.32
C SER A 181 7.52 12.23 -1.03
N ARG A 182 7.02 11.64 -2.13
CA ARG A 182 7.24 12.17 -3.48
C ARG A 182 6.69 13.58 -3.68
N ARG A 183 5.66 13.95 -2.93
CA ARG A 183 5.00 15.24 -3.00
C ARG A 183 5.47 16.08 -1.81
N SER A 184 6.13 17.20 -2.08
CA SER A 184 6.73 18.06 -1.05
C SER A 184 5.70 18.59 -0.05
N GLU A 185 4.48 18.87 -0.50
CA GLU A 185 3.38 19.34 0.34
C GLU A 185 2.85 18.28 1.33
N LYS A 186 3.22 17.01 1.13
CA LYS A 186 2.91 15.90 2.03
C LYS A 186 4.09 15.48 2.91
N LYS A 187 5.25 16.14 2.77
CA LYS A 187 6.46 15.80 3.52
C LYS A 187 6.51 16.56 4.83
N TRP A 188 6.31 15.85 5.93
CA TRP A 188 6.49 16.38 7.27
C TRP A 188 7.97 16.34 7.67
N HIS A 189 8.46 17.39 8.32
CA HIS A 189 9.89 17.50 8.66
C HIS A 189 10.22 17.14 10.11
N GLY A 190 9.23 16.83 10.96
CA GLY A 190 9.41 16.52 12.38
C GLY A 190 9.90 15.12 12.71
N PHE A 191 10.27 14.28 11.71
CA PHE A 191 10.72 12.91 11.96
C PHE A 191 11.99 12.83 12.82
N LYS A 192 12.91 13.79 12.70
CA LYS A 192 14.12 13.85 13.55
C LYS A 192 13.74 14.02 15.01
N GLU A 193 12.93 15.04 15.32
CA GLU A 193 12.45 15.33 16.65
C GLU A 193 11.65 14.16 17.25
N LEU A 194 10.80 13.51 16.43
CA LEU A 194 10.05 12.32 16.84
C LEU A 194 10.98 11.14 17.16
N THR A 195 12.02 10.93 16.33
CA THR A 195 13.03 9.88 16.54
C THR A 195 13.75 10.10 17.86
N GLU A 196 14.19 11.33 18.17
CA GLU A 196 14.84 11.65 19.42
C GLU A 196 13.92 11.44 20.63
N ALA A 197 12.65 11.81 20.51
CA ALA A 197 11.67 11.63 21.57
C ALA A 197 11.46 10.13 21.90
N ILE A 198 11.31 9.28 20.89
CA ILE A 198 11.16 7.83 21.09
C ILE A 198 12.47 7.20 21.59
N ALA A 199 13.63 7.67 21.11
CA ALA A 199 14.92 7.16 21.58
C ALA A 199 15.14 7.38 23.09
N ARG A 200 14.53 8.45 23.65
CA ARG A 200 14.65 8.81 25.07
C ARG A 200 13.50 8.28 25.96
N ASP A 201 12.49 7.61 25.41
CA ASP A 201 11.29 7.19 26.14
C ASP A 201 11.46 5.96 27.04
N GLY A 202 12.64 5.37 27.04
CA GLY A 202 12.96 4.18 27.85
C GLY A 202 12.34 2.88 27.36
N SER A 203 11.66 2.88 26.22
CA SER A 203 11.04 1.67 25.64
C SER A 203 12.05 0.63 25.17
N GLY A 204 13.30 1.04 24.92
CA GLY A 204 14.37 0.20 24.37
C GLY A 204 14.11 -0.28 22.93
N ARG A 205 13.13 0.29 22.24
CA ARG A 205 12.80 -0.06 20.85
C ARG A 205 13.79 0.54 19.88
N LYS A 206 14.14 -0.23 18.88
CA LYS A 206 14.91 0.28 17.74
C LYS A 206 14.01 1.11 16.82
N ILE A 207 14.53 2.23 16.33
CA ILE A 207 13.84 3.09 15.36
C ILE A 207 14.51 2.86 14.01
N VAL A 208 13.70 2.60 12.99
CA VAL A 208 14.20 2.33 11.64
C VAL A 208 13.57 3.34 10.68
N TRP A 209 14.39 4.14 10.02
CA TRP A 209 13.94 4.91 8.88
C TRP A 209 14.05 4.09 7.62
N ALA A 210 13.00 4.06 6.81
CA ALA A 210 12.93 3.32 5.55
C ALA A 210 12.38 4.19 4.43
N GLY A 211 12.63 3.81 3.19
CA GLY A 211 12.16 4.54 2.01
C GLY A 211 13.09 4.37 0.81
N ASN A 212 12.58 4.79 -0.37
CA ASN A 212 13.31 4.65 -1.63
C ASN A 212 14.34 5.77 -1.87
N ALA A 213 14.10 6.99 -1.35
CA ALA A 213 15.02 8.09 -1.43
C ALA A 213 15.80 8.23 -0.13
N TYR A 214 17.10 8.51 -0.24
CA TYR A 214 17.95 8.75 0.93
C TYR A 214 17.52 10.03 1.67
N VAL A 215 17.43 9.96 2.99
CA VAL A 215 17.16 11.09 3.89
C VAL A 215 18.30 11.20 4.88
N ASP A 216 19.03 12.31 4.83
CA ASP A 216 20.16 12.55 5.70
C ASP A 216 19.72 12.86 7.15
N TYR A 217 20.48 12.30 8.10
CA TYR A 217 20.32 12.57 9.52
C TYR A 217 21.71 12.66 10.19
N LYS A 218 22.34 13.86 10.13
CA LYS A 218 23.73 14.07 10.56
C LYS A 218 24.00 13.68 12.01
N ASP A 219 23.15 14.10 12.92
CA ASP A 219 23.31 13.86 14.36
C ASP A 219 22.38 12.72 14.81
N ALA A 220 22.33 11.63 14.06
CA ALA A 220 21.49 10.49 14.35
C ALA A 220 21.88 9.80 15.68
N PRO A 221 20.90 9.26 16.44
CA PRO A 221 21.21 8.40 17.58
C PRO A 221 22.11 7.22 17.21
N PRO A 222 22.82 6.60 18.20
CA PRO A 222 23.67 5.45 17.94
C PRO A 222 22.94 4.32 17.22
N GLU A 223 23.69 3.51 16.44
CA GLU A 223 23.13 2.40 15.64
C GLU A 223 22.41 1.34 16.50
N SER A 224 22.75 1.25 17.78
CA SER A 224 22.03 0.40 18.74
C SER A 224 20.58 0.82 18.94
N VAL A 225 20.23 2.08 18.65
CA VAL A 225 18.89 2.67 18.84
C VAL A 225 18.24 3.05 17.52
N PHE A 226 19.04 3.52 16.54
CA PHE A 226 18.54 4.03 15.27
C PHE A 226 19.23 3.38 14.08
N LEU A 227 18.46 3.12 13.02
CA LEU A 227 18.99 2.58 11.76
C LEU A 227 18.37 3.34 10.58
N ASN A 228 19.21 3.84 9.69
CA ASN A 228 18.78 4.51 8.48
C ASN A 228 18.88 3.58 7.26
N LEU A 229 17.73 3.08 6.79
CA LEU A 229 17.58 2.27 5.57
C LEU A 229 17.00 3.07 4.41
N THR A 230 16.85 4.39 4.53
CA THR A 230 16.38 5.23 3.43
C THR A 230 17.36 5.17 2.26
N GLY A 231 16.84 5.09 1.03
CA GLY A 231 17.64 4.84 -0.17
C GLY A 231 17.99 3.36 -0.43
N ASN A 232 17.92 2.51 0.61
CA ASN A 232 18.28 1.09 0.54
C ASN A 232 17.10 0.13 0.78
N THR A 233 15.85 0.65 0.79
CA THR A 233 14.66 -0.17 0.98
C THR A 233 14.04 -0.54 -0.37
N SER A 234 14.07 -1.81 -0.73
CA SER A 234 13.42 -2.29 -1.95
C SER A 234 11.92 -2.49 -1.76
N LEU A 235 11.13 -2.37 -2.85
CA LEU A 235 9.69 -2.61 -2.78
C LEU A 235 9.32 -4.07 -2.46
N VAL A 236 10.19 -5.02 -2.78
CA VAL A 236 9.94 -6.44 -2.48
C VAL A 236 10.19 -6.77 -1.01
N SER A 237 11.16 -6.10 -0.36
CA SER A 237 11.44 -6.29 1.06
C SER A 237 10.48 -5.50 1.97
N LEU A 238 9.81 -4.50 1.42
CA LEU A 238 8.96 -3.57 2.17
C LEU A 238 7.84 -4.28 2.98
N PRO A 239 7.09 -5.26 2.45
CA PRO A 239 6.08 -5.97 3.24
C PRO A 239 6.68 -6.71 4.43
N THR A 240 7.84 -7.35 4.27
CA THR A 240 8.53 -8.07 5.34
C THR A 240 9.05 -7.12 6.42
N LEU A 241 9.63 -5.98 6.01
CA LEU A 241 10.08 -4.93 6.93
C LEU A 241 8.89 -4.39 7.76
N ILE A 242 7.79 -4.07 7.12
CA ILE A 242 6.58 -3.54 7.78
C ILE A 242 6.00 -4.57 8.75
N LYS A 243 5.92 -5.83 8.37
CA LYS A 243 5.43 -6.92 9.27
C LYS A 243 6.27 -7.10 10.54
N ARG A 244 7.54 -6.72 10.52
CA ARG A 244 8.43 -6.75 11.70
C ARG A 244 8.21 -5.57 12.65
N ALA A 245 7.53 -4.51 12.21
CA ALA A 245 7.33 -3.31 12.99
C ALA A 245 6.22 -3.51 14.06
N CYS A 246 6.44 -2.98 15.26
CA CYS A 246 5.35 -2.79 16.24
C CYS A 246 4.50 -1.57 15.90
N TRP A 247 5.09 -0.57 15.22
CA TRP A 247 4.43 0.62 14.70
C TRP A 247 5.04 1.04 13.37
N VAL A 248 4.19 1.53 12.48
CA VAL A 248 4.59 2.26 11.28
C VAL A 248 4.13 3.70 11.38
N ILE A 249 5.07 4.65 11.30
CA ILE A 249 4.77 6.09 11.32
C ILE A 249 5.23 6.69 10.00
N CYS A 250 4.34 7.30 9.25
CA CYS A 250 4.69 7.80 7.92
C CYS A 250 3.81 8.96 7.45
N ASN A 251 4.29 9.69 6.47
CA ASN A 251 3.50 10.65 5.71
C ASN A 251 2.33 9.95 4.97
N ASP A 252 1.35 10.71 4.48
CA ASP A 252 0.34 10.25 3.52
C ASP A 252 1.02 9.75 2.24
N SER A 253 1.37 8.46 2.22
CA SER A 253 2.16 7.81 1.17
C SER A 253 1.88 6.31 1.09
N GLY A 254 2.43 5.65 0.05
CA GLY A 254 2.19 4.22 -0.19
C GLY A 254 2.47 3.27 0.99
N PRO A 255 3.56 3.44 1.75
CA PRO A 255 3.83 2.63 2.94
C PRO A 255 2.73 2.64 4.01
N LEU A 256 2.01 3.77 4.19
CA LEU A 256 0.87 3.84 5.09
C LEU A 256 -0.21 2.82 4.73
N HIS A 257 -0.59 2.81 3.46
CA HIS A 257 -1.62 1.88 2.96
C HIS A 257 -1.15 0.43 3.06
N LEU A 258 0.13 0.17 2.82
CA LEU A 258 0.69 -1.18 2.93
C LEU A 258 0.70 -1.65 4.39
N ALA A 259 1.06 -0.80 5.34
CA ALA A 259 1.04 -1.14 6.75
C ALA A 259 -0.40 -1.44 7.23
N ALA A 260 -1.37 -0.62 6.84
CA ALA A 260 -2.79 -0.87 7.12
C ALA A 260 -3.28 -2.19 6.50
N ALA A 261 -2.92 -2.47 5.24
CA ALA A 261 -3.29 -3.71 4.54
C ALA A 261 -2.68 -4.97 5.17
N LEU A 262 -1.54 -4.82 5.86
CA LEU A 262 -0.85 -5.88 6.61
C LEU A 262 -1.32 -5.98 8.07
N GLY A 263 -2.25 -5.12 8.51
CA GLY A 263 -2.77 -5.09 9.88
C GLY A 263 -1.78 -4.56 10.92
N VAL A 264 -0.67 -3.95 10.49
CA VAL A 264 0.33 -3.39 11.39
C VAL A 264 -0.15 -2.03 11.93
N PRO A 265 0.03 -1.76 13.23
CA PRO A 265 -0.31 -0.48 13.82
C PRO A 265 0.30 0.70 13.06
N THR A 266 -0.53 1.64 12.63
CA THR A 266 -0.09 2.78 11.81
C THR A 266 -0.46 4.11 12.41
N LEU A 267 0.44 5.08 12.25
CA LEU A 267 0.17 6.50 12.51
C LEU A 267 0.51 7.30 11.23
N GLY A 268 -0.51 7.65 10.48
CA GLY A 268 -0.37 8.47 9.27
C GLY A 268 -0.35 9.96 9.59
N ILE A 269 0.59 10.70 9.03
CA ILE A 269 0.73 12.15 9.19
C ILE A 269 0.18 12.83 7.94
N PHE A 270 -0.88 13.63 8.14
CA PHE A 270 -1.64 14.28 7.09
C PHE A 270 -1.47 15.80 7.15
N GLY A 271 -1.20 16.40 6.00
CA GLY A 271 -1.18 17.83 5.80
C GLY A 271 -2.45 18.28 5.05
N PRO A 272 -2.35 18.69 3.76
CA PRO A 272 -3.46 19.26 3.02
C PRO A 272 -4.51 18.23 2.56
N THR A 273 -4.22 16.94 2.65
CA THR A 273 -5.12 15.87 2.22
C THR A 273 -6.07 15.41 3.32
N ASP A 274 -7.28 15.04 2.95
CA ASP A 274 -8.30 14.53 3.89
C ASP A 274 -8.07 13.04 4.16
N PRO A 275 -7.78 12.64 5.41
CA PRO A 275 -7.57 11.22 5.74
C PRO A 275 -8.83 10.36 5.57
N ARG A 276 -10.03 10.96 5.54
CA ARG A 276 -11.27 10.22 5.26
C ARG A 276 -11.31 9.69 3.83
N LEU A 277 -10.60 10.34 2.89
CA LEU A 277 -10.54 9.97 1.47
C LEU A 277 -9.27 9.18 1.12
N PHE A 278 -8.18 9.45 1.81
CA PHE A 278 -6.84 8.97 1.48
C PHE A 278 -6.11 8.33 2.67
N GLY A 279 -6.79 8.07 3.77
CA GLY A 279 -6.20 7.48 4.98
C GLY A 279 -5.93 5.97 4.89
N PRO A 280 -5.43 5.38 5.97
CA PRO A 280 -5.36 3.93 6.10
C PRO A 280 -6.78 3.35 6.16
N TYR A 281 -7.04 2.26 5.43
CA TYR A 281 -8.38 1.72 5.31
C TYR A 281 -8.56 0.37 6.03
N PRO A 282 -9.68 0.16 6.72
CA PRO A 282 -10.66 1.17 7.08
C PRO A 282 -10.12 2.08 8.21
N LEU A 283 -10.48 3.37 8.17
CA LEU A 283 -10.01 4.34 9.17
C LEU A 283 -10.52 4.02 10.58
N THR A 284 -11.62 3.27 10.67
CA THR A 284 -12.21 2.80 11.94
C THR A 284 -11.51 1.57 12.53
N ALA A 285 -10.57 0.96 11.81
CA ALA A 285 -9.83 -0.18 12.35
C ALA A 285 -8.96 0.24 13.56
N PRO A 286 -8.87 -0.61 14.60
CA PRO A 286 -8.18 -0.26 15.85
C PRO A 286 -6.67 -0.05 15.69
N ASN A 287 -6.12 -0.47 14.56
CA ASN A 287 -4.70 -0.30 14.21
C ASN A 287 -4.43 0.91 13.31
N ASN A 288 -5.45 1.57 12.78
CA ASN A 288 -5.30 2.65 11.82
C ASN A 288 -5.52 4.01 12.49
N HIS A 289 -4.45 4.77 12.64
CA HIS A 289 -4.51 6.07 13.27
C HIS A 289 -3.94 7.16 12.36
N VAL A 290 -4.43 8.38 12.55
CA VAL A 290 -3.97 9.56 11.81
C VAL A 290 -3.76 10.74 12.74
N VAL A 291 -2.85 11.61 12.36
CA VAL A 291 -2.68 12.98 12.88
C VAL A 291 -2.85 13.92 11.71
N GLN A 292 -3.82 14.83 11.81
CA GLN A 292 -4.03 15.91 10.87
C GLN A 292 -3.32 17.15 11.36
N ALA A 293 -2.46 17.74 10.54
CA ALA A 293 -1.81 18.99 10.86
C ALA A 293 -2.83 20.15 10.99
N PRO A 294 -2.64 21.07 11.95
CA PRO A 294 -3.50 22.24 12.06
C PRO A 294 -3.61 22.99 10.73
N LEU A 295 -4.82 23.33 10.33
CA LEU A 295 -5.13 24.01 9.06
C LEU A 295 -4.57 23.28 7.81
N GLY A 296 -4.27 22.00 7.90
CA GLY A 296 -3.64 21.24 6.82
C GLY A 296 -2.16 21.61 6.60
N ASN A 297 -1.55 22.39 7.44
CA ASN A 297 -0.18 22.89 7.30
C ASN A 297 0.79 22.07 8.15
N LEU A 298 1.58 21.20 7.53
CA LEU A 298 2.56 20.33 8.19
C LEU A 298 3.66 21.10 8.97
N LYS A 299 3.89 22.38 8.67
CA LYS A 299 4.84 23.19 9.41
C LYS A 299 4.36 23.55 10.84
N LEU A 300 3.05 23.48 11.06
CA LEU A 300 2.44 23.74 12.38
C LEU A 300 2.37 22.50 13.28
N LEU A 301 2.75 21.34 12.76
CA LEU A 301 2.76 20.08 13.51
C LEU A 301 4.19 19.76 13.96
N THR A 302 4.42 19.80 15.27
CA THR A 302 5.74 19.51 15.85
C THR A 302 5.97 18.01 16.09
N GLY A 303 7.22 17.60 16.26
CA GLY A 303 7.56 16.23 16.67
C GLY A 303 6.99 15.88 18.05
N LYS A 304 6.89 16.85 18.94
CA LYS A 304 6.27 16.68 20.29
C LYS A 304 4.77 16.36 20.19
N ASP A 305 4.05 17.03 19.31
CA ASP A 305 2.60 16.77 19.12
C ASP A 305 2.37 15.33 18.61
N VAL A 306 3.16 14.90 17.63
CA VAL A 306 3.08 13.55 17.08
C VAL A 306 3.51 12.52 18.11
N TYR A 307 4.57 12.81 18.89
CA TYR A 307 5.02 11.93 19.98
C TYR A 307 3.97 11.77 21.07
N ALA A 308 3.34 12.86 21.53
CA ALA A 308 2.27 12.79 22.51
C ALA A 308 1.09 11.93 22.02
N ARG A 309 0.73 12.07 20.75
CA ARG A 309 -0.29 11.22 20.14
C ARG A 309 0.14 9.74 20.07
N PHE A 310 1.37 9.48 19.67
CA PHE A 310 1.95 8.14 19.64
C PHE A 310 1.95 7.48 21.02
N GLN A 311 2.43 8.16 22.06
CA GLN A 311 2.44 7.66 23.44
C GLN A 311 1.03 7.26 23.93
N LYS A 312 0.03 8.09 23.66
CA LYS A 312 -1.35 7.82 24.04
C LYS A 312 -1.88 6.54 23.37
N LEU A 313 -1.52 6.32 22.12
CA LEU A 313 -1.94 5.15 21.34
C LEU A 313 -1.18 3.88 21.76
N ASP A 314 0.10 4.00 22.02
CA ASP A 314 0.98 2.91 22.41
C ASP A 314 0.73 2.44 23.86
N GLY A 315 0.54 3.37 24.79
CA GLY A 315 0.22 3.08 26.21
C GLY A 315 -1.14 2.43 26.41
N GLY A 316 -2.09 2.64 25.51
CA GLY A 316 -3.41 1.99 25.53
C GLY A 316 -3.41 0.55 24.99
N ARG A 317 -2.28 0.07 24.46
CA ARG A 317 -2.14 -1.32 23.99
C ARG A 317 -1.57 -2.18 25.10
N SER A 318 -2.29 -3.27 25.43
CA SER A 318 -1.72 -4.34 26.25
C SER A 318 -0.39 -4.78 25.61
N ARG A 319 0.70 -4.84 26.40
CA ARG A 319 2.05 -5.23 25.98
C ARG A 319 2.17 -6.71 25.58
N THR A 320 1.08 -7.37 25.29
CA THR A 320 1.08 -8.72 24.74
C THR A 320 1.55 -8.63 23.29
N ALA A 321 2.83 -8.93 23.10
CA ALA A 321 3.37 -9.28 21.80
C ALA A 321 2.42 -10.31 21.16
N VAL A 322 1.89 -10.03 19.98
CA VAL A 322 1.24 -11.05 19.17
C VAL A 322 2.36 -12.04 18.82
N PRO A 323 2.36 -13.26 19.39
CA PRO A 323 3.41 -14.23 19.04
C PRO A 323 3.23 -14.56 17.57
N PHE A 324 4.30 -14.40 16.80
CA PHE A 324 4.38 -14.96 15.46
C PHE A 324 4.06 -16.45 15.55
N PRO A 325 3.16 -16.99 14.71
CA PRO A 325 3.05 -18.43 14.58
C PRO A 325 4.40 -18.93 14.05
N GLN A 326 5.17 -19.58 14.92
CA GLN A 326 6.29 -20.40 14.51
C GLN A 326 5.67 -21.55 13.68
N ARG A 327 5.75 -21.46 12.37
CA ARG A 327 5.56 -22.64 11.53
C ARG A 327 6.86 -23.42 11.61
N GLY A 328 6.77 -24.59 12.23
CA GLY A 328 7.82 -25.60 12.16
C GLY A 328 8.19 -25.89 10.71
N PHE A 329 9.45 -26.22 10.54
CA PHE A 329 10.10 -26.65 9.32
C PHE A 329 9.42 -27.86 8.70
#